data_6f58ac29e5c8eac491b1ec3cab42b5bf
#
_entry.id   6f58ac29e5c8eac491b1ec3cab42b5bf
#
_cell.length_a   1.000
_cell.length_b   1.000
_cell.length_c   1.000
_cell.angle_alpha   90.00
_cell.angle_beta   90.00
_cell.angle_gamma   90.00
#
_symmetry.space_group_name_H-M   'P 1'
#
loop_
_entity.id
_entity.type
_entity.pdbx_description
1 polymer ?
#
loop_
_entity_poly.entity_id
_entity_poly.type
_entity_poly.pdbx_seq_one_letter_code
_entity_poly.pdbx_strand_id
1 'polypeptide(L)'
;MKSKTGLTIAGLSAGIILLFALKSFANSNLEEVKIDNQYIQTYQGREGIWIVTGKMKESLEDLYHKFGTSELEVRVLNGIHDTGKIPSSDPVFFPYNGNFVRSLLLEDKGREIFSSDSRELIWPLSFKHSRVTSRLGRRWNALHAGVDIACPNGSVVIAAADGIVLDSKRDGGYGLRVLVQHPQINGIQTLYAHNSMLFVKQGDKVKKGQVLALSGNTGHTTGPHVHFEVRYQNVVLNPEHYLPPFLADRDSQVAIAKETVQQ
;
A
#
# COMPACT_ATOMS: atom_id res chain seq x y z
N MET A 1 43.61 -33.42 40.28
CA MET A 1 42.47 -34.07 39.53
C MET A 1 41.68 -32.95 38.86
N LYS A 2 41.74 -32.86 37.56
CA LYS A 2 41.12 -31.80 36.77
C LYS A 2 39.87 -32.40 36.11
N SER A 3 38.68 -31.86 36.42
CA SER A 3 37.46 -32.15 35.70
C SER A 3 37.25 -31.08 34.65
N LYS A 4 37.26 -31.47 33.37
CA LYS A 4 36.85 -30.63 32.23
C LYS A 4 35.39 -30.93 31.95
N THR A 5 34.50 -30.01 32.19
CA THR A 5 33.17 -30.01 31.67
C THR A 5 33.13 -29.20 30.37
N GLY A 6 33.07 -29.90 29.24
CA GLY A 6 32.86 -29.29 27.95
C GLY A 6 31.38 -28.86 27.78
N LEU A 7 31.19 -27.58 27.56
CA LEU A 7 29.87 -27.02 27.21
C LEU A 7 29.74 -27.08 25.71
N THR A 8 28.90 -27.98 25.21
CA THR A 8 28.53 -28.06 23.80
C THR A 8 27.45 -27.02 23.57
N ILE A 9 27.81 -25.91 22.92
CA ILE A 9 26.81 -24.92 22.45
C ILE A 9 26.25 -25.46 21.16
N ALA A 10 25.00 -25.96 21.23
CA ALA A 10 24.22 -26.29 20.04
C ALA A 10 23.89 -25.01 19.30
N GLY A 11 24.24 -24.98 17.99
CA GLY A 11 24.00 -23.84 17.12
C GLY A 11 22.54 -23.57 16.95
N LEU A 12 22.02 -22.52 17.57
CA LEU A 12 20.75 -21.89 17.17
C LEU A 12 21.03 -21.04 15.93
N SER A 13 20.34 -21.37 14.85
CA SER A 13 20.49 -20.73 13.56
C SER A 13 20.31 -19.22 13.67
N ALA A 14 21.15 -18.47 12.96
CA ALA A 14 21.16 -16.99 12.92
C ALA A 14 19.80 -16.36 12.55
N GLY A 15 18.88 -17.14 11.97
CA GLY A 15 17.53 -16.70 11.62
C GLY A 15 16.62 -16.37 12.81
N ILE A 16 16.79 -17.05 13.95
CA ILE A 16 15.96 -16.80 15.15
C ILE A 16 16.42 -15.54 15.88
N ILE A 17 17.70 -15.23 15.86
CA ILE A 17 18.26 -14.05 16.53
C ILE A 17 17.87 -12.76 15.79
N LEU A 18 17.75 -12.80 14.47
CA LEU A 18 17.32 -11.63 13.69
C LEU A 18 15.84 -11.31 13.90
N LEU A 19 15.00 -12.33 14.11
CA LEU A 19 13.57 -12.13 14.42
C LEU A 19 13.39 -11.44 15.79
N PHE A 20 14.23 -11.75 16.78
CA PHE A 20 14.17 -11.11 18.11
C PHE A 20 14.74 -9.69 18.11
N ALA A 21 15.74 -9.39 17.27
CA ALA A 21 16.31 -8.05 17.16
C ALA A 21 15.35 -7.06 16.46
N LEU A 22 14.56 -7.53 15.49
CA LEU A 22 13.51 -6.72 14.84
C LEU A 22 12.32 -6.43 15.76
N LYS A 23 11.99 -7.35 16.68
CA LYS A 23 10.95 -7.12 17.70
C LYS A 23 11.31 -6.06 18.73
N SER A 24 12.60 -5.76 18.94
CA SER A 24 13.07 -4.77 19.93
C SER A 24 12.98 -3.32 19.45
N PHE A 25 12.83 -3.06 18.14
CA PHE A 25 12.71 -1.70 17.58
C PHE A 25 11.28 -1.30 17.18
N ALA A 26 10.33 -2.22 17.23
CA ALA A 26 8.92 -1.97 16.90
C ALA A 26 8.06 -1.91 18.16
N ASN A 27 8.34 -0.95 19.05
CA ASN A 27 7.42 -0.64 20.13
C ASN A 27 6.47 0.48 19.71
N SER A 28 5.65 0.20 18.73
CA SER A 28 4.36 0.82 18.46
C SER A 28 3.45 -0.30 17.98
N ASN A 29 2.23 -0.36 18.51
CA ASN A 29 1.21 -1.36 18.24
C ASN A 29 0.85 -1.48 16.74
N LEU A 30 1.83 -1.90 15.94
CA LEU A 30 1.58 -2.44 14.61
C LEU A 30 1.28 -3.91 14.87
N GLU A 31 0.02 -4.29 14.87
CA GLU A 31 -0.35 -5.67 14.59
C GLU A 31 0.43 -6.07 13.34
N GLU A 32 1.24 -7.11 13.47
CA GLU A 32 1.99 -7.70 12.37
C GLU A 32 0.91 -8.19 11.39
N VAL A 33 0.65 -7.38 10.35
CA VAL A 33 -0.30 -7.75 9.32
C VAL A 33 0.27 -9.02 8.70
N LYS A 34 -0.34 -10.14 9.05
CA LYS A 34 -0.09 -11.42 8.42
C LYS A 34 -0.59 -11.34 6.99
N ILE A 35 0.30 -10.92 6.10
CA ILE A 35 0.07 -10.96 4.67
C ILE A 35 0.18 -12.43 4.26
N ASP A 36 -0.89 -13.15 4.45
CA ASP A 36 -0.97 -14.57 4.14
C ASP A 36 -2.07 -14.76 3.10
N ASN A 37 -1.80 -14.26 1.90
CA ASN A 37 -2.65 -14.61 0.79
C ASN A 37 -1.87 -15.50 -0.21
N GLN A 38 -2.63 -16.30 -0.94
CA GLN A 38 -2.07 -17.28 -1.86
C GLN A 38 -1.27 -16.69 -3.03
N TYR A 39 -1.34 -15.38 -3.26
CA TYR A 39 -0.71 -14.71 -4.40
C TYR A 39 0.48 -13.85 -4.02
N ILE A 40 0.46 -13.21 -2.87
CA ILE A 40 1.52 -12.31 -2.41
C ILE A 40 1.82 -12.59 -0.95
N GLN A 41 3.07 -12.87 -0.64
CA GLN A 41 3.57 -13.14 0.71
C GLN A 41 4.77 -12.23 0.96
N THR A 42 5.06 -11.92 2.21
CA THR A 42 6.21 -11.07 2.55
C THR A 42 7.28 -11.87 3.27
N TYR A 43 8.51 -11.76 2.79
CA TYR A 43 9.69 -12.36 3.41
C TYR A 43 10.86 -11.38 3.36
N GLN A 44 11.49 -11.12 4.51
CA GLN A 44 12.59 -10.15 4.67
C GLN A 44 12.30 -8.77 4.03
N GLY A 45 11.07 -8.29 4.15
CA GLY A 45 10.64 -7.00 3.59
C GLY A 45 10.46 -6.99 2.07
N ARG A 46 10.45 -8.15 1.41
CA ARG A 46 10.19 -8.31 -0.03
C ARG A 46 8.87 -9.03 -0.23
N GLU A 47 8.07 -8.53 -1.14
CA GLU A 47 6.86 -9.19 -1.64
C GLU A 47 7.24 -10.29 -2.61
N GLY A 48 6.55 -11.42 -2.56
CA GLY A 48 6.86 -12.58 -3.40
C GLY A 48 5.96 -13.76 -3.10
N ILE A 49 6.45 -14.97 -3.41
CA ILE A 49 5.73 -16.21 -3.17
C ILE A 49 6.70 -17.35 -2.82
N TRP A 50 6.26 -18.24 -1.93
CA TRP A 50 6.98 -19.49 -1.65
C TRP A 50 6.56 -20.58 -2.64
N ILE A 51 7.53 -21.20 -3.28
CA ILE A 51 7.34 -22.21 -4.32
C ILE A 51 8.17 -23.46 -4.01
N VAL A 52 7.56 -24.64 -4.11
CA VAL A 52 8.26 -25.93 -4.14
C VAL A 52 8.58 -26.24 -5.60
N THR A 53 9.81 -25.93 -6.03
CA THR A 53 10.20 -25.90 -7.46
C THR A 53 10.09 -27.28 -8.13
N GLY A 54 10.31 -28.38 -7.39
CA GLY A 54 10.19 -29.76 -7.93
C GLY A 54 8.77 -30.21 -8.27
N LYS A 55 7.75 -29.43 -7.90
CA LYS A 55 6.32 -29.71 -8.20
C LYS A 55 5.78 -28.88 -9.39
N MET A 56 6.61 -28.03 -9.96
CA MET A 56 6.20 -27.13 -11.02
C MET A 56 6.44 -27.71 -12.42
N LYS A 57 5.64 -27.25 -13.38
CA LYS A 57 5.85 -27.52 -14.81
C LYS A 57 6.75 -26.46 -15.48
N GLU A 58 6.80 -25.25 -14.88
CA GLU A 58 7.60 -24.12 -15.38
C GLU A 58 9.06 -24.31 -14.98
N SER A 59 9.99 -23.87 -15.83
CA SER A 59 11.41 -23.85 -15.51
C SER A 59 11.73 -22.73 -14.49
N LEU A 60 12.89 -22.78 -13.84
CA LEU A 60 13.35 -21.69 -12.98
C LEU A 60 13.53 -20.38 -13.76
N GLU A 61 14.00 -20.47 -14.99
CA GLU A 61 14.19 -19.31 -15.87
C GLU A 61 12.85 -18.63 -16.18
N ASP A 62 11.80 -19.43 -16.47
CA ASP A 62 10.45 -18.90 -16.69
C ASP A 62 9.92 -18.16 -15.45
N LEU A 63 10.22 -18.67 -14.25
CA LEU A 63 9.84 -18.01 -13.00
C LEU A 63 10.59 -16.69 -12.78
N TYR A 64 11.89 -16.66 -13.08
CA TYR A 64 12.65 -15.40 -12.97
C TYR A 64 12.09 -14.33 -13.90
N HIS A 65 11.82 -14.69 -15.15
CA HIS A 65 11.19 -13.79 -16.12
C HIS A 65 9.78 -13.36 -15.67
N LYS A 66 8.95 -14.30 -15.28
CA LYS A 66 7.55 -14.07 -14.87
C LYS A 66 7.46 -13.10 -13.70
N PHE A 67 8.28 -13.29 -12.67
CA PHE A 67 8.24 -12.47 -11.47
C PHE A 67 9.12 -11.22 -11.57
N GLY A 68 9.96 -11.14 -12.60
CA GLY A 68 10.89 -10.04 -12.82
C GLY A 68 11.99 -9.98 -11.76
N THR A 69 12.43 -11.12 -11.30
CA THR A 69 13.53 -11.32 -10.36
C THR A 69 14.75 -11.97 -11.05
N SER A 70 15.83 -12.16 -10.33
CA SER A 70 17.02 -12.86 -10.81
C SER A 70 17.35 -14.07 -9.93
N GLU A 71 18.08 -15.03 -10.52
CA GLU A 71 18.60 -16.19 -9.77
C GLU A 71 19.43 -15.72 -8.56
N LEU A 72 20.26 -14.70 -8.74
CA LEU A 72 21.09 -14.17 -7.65
C LEU A 72 20.21 -13.62 -6.48
N GLU A 73 19.19 -12.87 -6.80
CA GLU A 73 18.27 -12.33 -5.77
C GLU A 73 17.55 -13.45 -5.03
N VAL A 74 17.04 -14.45 -5.73
CA VAL A 74 16.41 -15.64 -5.13
C VAL A 74 17.39 -16.36 -4.21
N ARG A 75 18.64 -16.58 -4.65
CA ARG A 75 19.67 -17.23 -3.83
C ARG A 75 19.98 -16.46 -2.56
N VAL A 76 20.24 -15.17 -2.69
CA VAL A 76 20.59 -14.30 -1.55
C VAL A 76 19.48 -14.31 -0.50
N LEU A 77 18.24 -14.10 -0.92
CA LEU A 77 17.09 -14.07 0.01
C LEU A 77 16.85 -15.41 0.72
N ASN A 78 17.13 -16.51 0.07
CA ASN A 78 16.93 -17.85 0.63
C ASN A 78 18.17 -18.42 1.32
N GLY A 79 19.29 -17.67 1.40
CA GLY A 79 20.54 -18.15 1.98
C GLY A 79 21.19 -19.31 1.22
N ILE A 80 20.94 -19.41 -0.08
CA ILE A 80 21.50 -20.46 -0.95
C ILE A 80 22.87 -20.01 -1.46
N HIS A 81 23.92 -20.72 -1.03
CA HIS A 81 25.28 -20.40 -1.45
C HIS A 81 25.50 -20.62 -2.96
N ASP A 82 26.44 -19.89 -3.56
CA ASP A 82 26.69 -19.81 -5.01
C ASP A 82 26.88 -21.15 -5.75
N THR A 83 27.31 -22.19 -5.04
CA THR A 83 27.52 -23.54 -5.62
C THR A 83 26.34 -24.48 -5.40
N GLY A 84 25.34 -24.07 -4.60
CA GLY A 84 24.17 -24.90 -4.29
C GLY A 84 23.17 -24.91 -5.44
N LYS A 85 22.48 -26.05 -5.63
CA LYS A 85 21.28 -26.08 -6.47
C LYS A 85 20.11 -25.47 -5.74
N ILE A 86 19.19 -24.80 -6.46
CA ILE A 86 17.91 -24.39 -5.91
C ILE A 86 17.20 -25.66 -5.39
N PRO A 87 16.79 -25.73 -4.10
CA PRO A 87 16.09 -26.89 -3.56
C PRO A 87 14.82 -27.21 -4.35
N SER A 88 14.60 -28.49 -4.65
CA SER A 88 13.40 -28.93 -5.36
C SER A 88 12.30 -29.44 -4.44
N SER A 89 12.65 -29.89 -3.22
CA SER A 89 11.73 -30.45 -2.22
C SER A 89 11.22 -29.44 -1.22
N ASP A 90 12.01 -28.40 -0.95
CA ASP A 90 11.70 -27.38 0.04
C ASP A 90 11.14 -26.11 -0.61
N PRO A 91 10.29 -25.36 0.09
CA PRO A 91 9.81 -24.07 -0.40
C PRO A 91 10.97 -23.08 -0.57
N VAL A 92 11.01 -22.40 -1.69
CA VAL A 92 11.96 -21.31 -2.01
C VAL A 92 11.17 -20.04 -2.24
N PHE A 93 11.60 -18.93 -1.67
CA PHE A 93 10.96 -17.64 -1.84
C PHE A 93 11.42 -16.98 -3.15
N PHE A 94 10.46 -16.63 -3.97
CA PHE A 94 10.66 -15.87 -5.22
C PHE A 94 10.13 -14.46 -5.02
N PRO A 95 10.99 -13.44 -4.96
CA PRO A 95 10.53 -12.06 -4.85
C PRO A 95 9.89 -11.60 -6.16
N TYR A 96 8.90 -10.73 -6.04
CA TYR A 96 8.25 -10.07 -7.17
C TYR A 96 8.90 -8.71 -7.45
N ASN A 97 8.94 -8.32 -8.72
CA ASN A 97 9.14 -6.92 -9.04
C ASN A 97 7.80 -6.14 -8.96
N GLY A 98 7.89 -4.80 -8.88
CA GLY A 98 6.72 -3.95 -8.76
C GLY A 98 5.74 -4.05 -9.94
N ASN A 99 6.20 -4.43 -11.14
CA ASN A 99 5.32 -4.61 -12.31
C ASN A 99 4.47 -5.86 -12.16
N PHE A 100 5.04 -6.95 -11.63
CA PHE A 100 4.29 -8.19 -11.40
C PHE A 100 3.26 -8.01 -10.27
N VAL A 101 3.64 -7.38 -9.15
CA VAL A 101 2.70 -7.01 -8.08
C VAL A 101 1.55 -6.18 -8.64
N ARG A 102 1.86 -5.18 -9.46
CA ARG A 102 0.86 -4.35 -10.12
C ARG A 102 -0.10 -5.17 -10.99
N SER A 103 0.41 -6.16 -11.75
CA SER A 103 -0.44 -7.02 -12.57
C SER A 103 -1.41 -7.86 -11.71
N LEU A 104 -0.93 -8.41 -10.59
CA LEU A 104 -1.77 -9.17 -9.67
C LEU A 104 -2.90 -8.32 -9.08
N LEU A 105 -2.57 -7.09 -8.65
CA LEU A 105 -3.56 -6.15 -8.10
C LEU A 105 -4.59 -5.71 -9.15
N LEU A 106 -4.20 -5.57 -10.41
CA LEU A 106 -5.13 -5.28 -11.50
C LEU A 106 -6.07 -6.45 -11.81
N GLU A 107 -5.65 -7.67 -11.50
CA GLU A 107 -6.45 -8.90 -11.63
C GLU A 107 -7.27 -9.22 -10.36
N ASP A 108 -7.34 -8.32 -9.40
CA ASP A 108 -7.99 -8.53 -8.10
C ASP A 108 -7.30 -9.56 -7.18
N LYS A 109 -6.08 -9.96 -7.53
CA LYS A 109 -5.28 -10.90 -6.75
C LYS A 109 -4.39 -10.14 -5.77
N GLY A 110 -4.41 -10.54 -4.50
CA GLY A 110 -3.56 -9.90 -3.49
C GLY A 110 -4.14 -8.65 -2.84
N ARG A 111 -5.40 -8.28 -3.12
CA ARG A 111 -6.06 -7.14 -2.49
C ARG A 111 -6.34 -7.34 -1.01
N GLU A 112 -6.53 -8.55 -0.57
CA GLU A 112 -6.71 -8.93 0.83
C GLU A 112 -5.55 -8.45 1.71
N ILE A 113 -4.37 -8.27 1.12
CA ILE A 113 -3.17 -7.76 1.81
C ILE A 113 -3.35 -6.31 2.22
N PHE A 114 -4.07 -5.54 1.41
CA PHE A 114 -4.23 -4.10 1.55
C PHE A 114 -5.63 -3.72 2.03
N SER A 115 -6.56 -4.65 2.03
CA SER A 115 -7.88 -4.46 2.62
C SER A 115 -7.77 -4.68 4.13
N SER A 116 -7.66 -3.62 4.91
CA SER A 116 -8.12 -3.70 6.27
C SER A 116 -9.66 -3.77 6.24
N ASP A 117 -10.26 -4.66 7.02
CA ASP A 117 -11.72 -4.68 7.25
C ASP A 117 -12.21 -3.36 7.89
N SER A 118 -11.31 -2.58 8.48
CA SER A 118 -11.55 -1.21 8.92
C SER A 118 -11.39 -0.30 7.70
N ARG A 119 -12.46 0.26 7.20
CA ARG A 119 -12.47 1.37 6.25
C ARG A 119 -11.91 2.61 6.94
N GLU A 120 -10.60 2.63 7.15
CA GLU A 120 -9.89 3.61 7.98
C GLU A 120 -9.81 4.98 7.32
N LEU A 121 -9.93 5.01 5.98
CA LEU A 121 -9.94 6.27 5.24
C LEU A 121 -11.32 6.92 5.27
N ILE A 122 -11.33 8.25 5.30
CA ILE A 122 -12.53 9.05 5.01
C ILE A 122 -12.41 9.68 3.62
N TRP A 123 -13.56 10.03 3.03
CA TRP A 123 -13.58 10.78 1.80
C TRP A 123 -12.89 12.14 1.98
N PRO A 124 -12.08 12.58 1.00
CA PRO A 124 -11.30 13.81 1.10
C PRO A 124 -12.14 15.09 0.97
N LEU A 125 -13.43 14.97 0.69
CA LEU A 125 -14.37 16.05 0.48
C LEU A 125 -15.68 15.81 1.22
N SER A 126 -16.36 16.89 1.63
CA SER A 126 -17.74 16.82 2.12
C SER A 126 -18.69 16.42 0.98
N PHE A 127 -19.65 15.54 1.28
CA PHE A 127 -20.65 15.07 0.32
C PHE A 127 -21.65 16.13 -0.13
N LYS A 128 -21.79 17.23 0.60
CA LYS A 128 -22.90 18.19 0.42
C LYS A 128 -23.03 18.76 -1.00
N HIS A 129 -21.90 18.87 -1.73
CA HIS A 129 -21.87 19.43 -3.09
C HIS A 129 -20.85 18.68 -3.96
N SER A 130 -20.63 17.40 -3.65
CA SER A 130 -19.68 16.58 -4.39
C SER A 130 -20.34 15.28 -4.86
N ARG A 131 -19.80 14.71 -5.94
CA ARG A 131 -20.22 13.42 -6.48
C ARG A 131 -19.05 12.73 -7.16
N VAL A 132 -18.98 11.41 -7.05
CA VAL A 132 -18.01 10.62 -7.83
C VAL A 132 -18.46 10.67 -9.30
N THR A 133 -17.58 11.19 -10.15
CA THR A 133 -17.81 11.30 -11.60
C THR A 133 -17.04 10.29 -12.39
N SER A 134 -15.96 9.76 -11.82
CA SER A 134 -15.16 8.74 -12.47
C SER A 134 -14.47 7.84 -11.45
N ARG A 135 -14.31 6.58 -11.81
CA ARG A 135 -13.68 5.54 -10.97
C ARG A 135 -12.35 5.10 -11.55
N LEU A 136 -11.57 4.38 -10.73
CA LEU A 136 -10.39 3.66 -11.19
C LEU A 136 -10.75 2.77 -12.39
N GLY A 137 -9.92 2.79 -13.42
CA GLY A 137 -10.11 1.90 -14.56
C GLY A 137 -9.40 2.34 -15.82
N ARG A 138 -9.41 1.48 -16.83
CA ARG A 138 -8.86 1.81 -18.15
C ARG A 138 -9.80 2.75 -18.90
N ARG A 139 -9.23 3.83 -19.39
CA ARG A 139 -9.88 4.75 -20.32
C ARG A 139 -9.01 4.84 -21.55
N TRP A 140 -9.56 4.50 -22.73
CA TRP A 140 -8.79 4.49 -23.97
C TRP A 140 -7.53 3.63 -23.80
N ASN A 141 -6.34 4.21 -23.98
CA ASN A 141 -5.05 3.53 -23.78
C ASN A 141 -4.35 3.88 -22.45
N ALA A 142 -5.02 4.58 -21.53
CA ALA A 142 -4.45 5.01 -20.26
C ALA A 142 -5.22 4.47 -19.05
N LEU A 143 -4.52 4.26 -17.93
CA LEU A 143 -5.13 3.94 -16.65
C LEU A 143 -5.52 5.24 -15.94
N HIS A 144 -6.81 5.39 -15.59
CA HIS A 144 -7.25 6.36 -14.60
C HIS A 144 -6.94 5.83 -13.22
N ALA A 145 -5.98 6.44 -12.54
CA ALA A 145 -5.33 5.89 -11.36
C ALA A 145 -6.07 6.12 -10.03
N GLY A 146 -7.29 6.66 -10.07
CA GLY A 146 -8.03 6.99 -8.85
C GLY A 146 -9.52 7.17 -9.07
N VAL A 147 -10.12 7.96 -8.19
CA VAL A 147 -11.50 8.43 -8.32
C VAL A 147 -11.52 9.95 -8.52
N ASP A 148 -12.35 10.41 -9.43
CA ASP A 148 -12.61 11.84 -9.62
C ASP A 148 -13.90 12.22 -8.87
N ILE A 149 -13.79 13.22 -8.01
CA ILE A 149 -14.88 13.72 -7.19
C ILE A 149 -15.16 15.16 -7.61
N ALA A 150 -16.16 15.32 -8.46
CA ALA A 150 -16.60 16.67 -8.87
C ALA A 150 -17.09 17.46 -7.66
N CYS A 151 -16.66 18.72 -7.58
CA CYS A 151 -16.98 19.64 -6.49
C CYS A 151 -16.82 21.09 -6.98
N PRO A 152 -17.43 22.07 -6.32
CA PRO A 152 -17.14 23.48 -6.59
C PRO A 152 -15.64 23.78 -6.41
N ASN A 153 -15.11 24.68 -7.26
CA ASN A 153 -13.76 25.19 -7.09
C ASN A 153 -13.63 25.86 -5.71
N GLY A 154 -12.54 25.60 -4.99
CA GLY A 154 -12.34 26.11 -3.62
C GLY A 154 -12.99 25.29 -2.52
N SER A 155 -13.54 24.10 -2.81
CA SER A 155 -14.01 23.16 -1.78
C SER A 155 -12.85 22.70 -0.90
N VAL A 156 -13.11 22.55 0.40
CA VAL A 156 -12.10 22.11 1.37
C VAL A 156 -11.72 20.66 1.12
N VAL A 157 -10.43 20.40 0.94
CA VAL A 157 -9.84 19.06 0.80
C VAL A 157 -9.15 18.68 2.10
N ILE A 158 -9.50 17.52 2.66
CA ILE A 158 -9.04 17.03 3.96
C ILE A 158 -8.23 15.74 3.84
N ALA A 159 -7.36 15.50 4.83
CA ALA A 159 -6.61 14.26 4.95
C ALA A 159 -7.54 13.07 5.22
N ALA A 160 -7.42 12.02 4.42
CA ALA A 160 -8.23 10.82 4.57
C ALA A 160 -7.93 10.01 5.83
N ALA A 161 -6.72 10.14 6.38
CA ALA A 161 -6.28 9.54 7.65
C ALA A 161 -5.11 10.34 8.23
N ASP A 162 -4.67 9.99 9.46
CA ASP A 162 -3.43 10.47 10.06
C ASP A 162 -2.24 10.11 9.18
N GLY A 163 -1.26 11.02 9.03
CA GLY A 163 -0.14 10.72 8.15
C GLY A 163 0.98 11.76 8.14
N ILE A 164 1.91 11.57 7.23
CA ILE A 164 3.04 12.45 6.95
C ILE A 164 3.00 12.85 5.48
N VAL A 165 3.06 14.15 5.21
CA VAL A 165 3.11 14.69 3.85
C VAL A 165 4.45 14.32 3.21
N LEU A 166 4.41 13.47 2.20
CA LEU A 166 5.60 13.10 1.41
C LEU A 166 5.93 14.15 0.36
N ASP A 167 4.90 14.82 -0.16
CA ASP A 167 5.03 15.74 -1.29
C ASP A 167 3.83 16.72 -1.32
N SER A 168 4.12 17.99 -1.58
CA SER A 168 3.13 19.06 -1.71
C SER A 168 3.66 20.09 -2.72
N LYS A 169 3.26 19.95 -3.99
CA LYS A 169 3.82 20.73 -5.09
C LYS A 169 2.92 20.75 -6.32
N ARG A 170 3.35 21.51 -7.34
CA ARG A 170 2.84 21.36 -8.71
C ARG A 170 3.54 20.18 -9.41
N ASP A 171 2.76 19.32 -10.06
CA ASP A 171 3.29 18.13 -10.73
C ASP A 171 2.48 17.81 -12.01
N GLY A 172 3.01 18.22 -13.15
CA GLY A 172 2.53 17.89 -14.49
C GLY A 172 1.01 17.84 -14.63
N GLY A 173 0.50 16.70 -15.06
CA GLY A 173 -0.92 16.46 -15.25
C GLY A 173 -1.75 16.52 -13.97
N TYR A 174 -1.18 16.26 -12.80
CA TYR A 174 -1.86 16.37 -11.49
C TYR A 174 -2.11 17.81 -11.05
N GLY A 175 -1.45 18.81 -11.66
CA GLY A 175 -1.54 20.20 -11.22
C GLY A 175 -0.96 20.38 -9.81
N LEU A 176 -1.64 21.13 -8.95
CA LEU A 176 -1.27 21.22 -7.52
C LEU A 176 -1.74 19.97 -6.80
N ARG A 177 -0.80 19.23 -6.16
CA ARG A 177 -1.09 17.97 -5.48
C ARG A 177 -0.45 17.87 -4.10
N VAL A 178 -1.06 17.05 -3.25
CA VAL A 178 -0.52 16.59 -1.97
C VAL A 178 -0.44 15.06 -2.02
N LEU A 179 0.65 14.49 -1.51
CA LEU A 179 0.82 13.06 -1.28
C LEU A 179 1.07 12.84 0.21
N VAL A 180 0.24 12.03 0.86
CA VAL A 180 0.33 11.71 2.29
C VAL A 180 0.59 10.22 2.45
N GLN A 181 1.58 9.85 3.26
CA GLN A 181 1.80 8.47 3.70
C GLN A 181 1.09 8.24 5.03
N HIS A 182 0.48 7.06 5.18
CA HIS A 182 -0.25 6.64 6.38
C HIS A 182 0.46 5.43 7.02
N PRO A 183 1.46 5.65 7.91
CA PRO A 183 2.22 4.55 8.50
C PRO A 183 1.35 3.56 9.31
N GLN A 184 0.24 4.05 9.88
CA GLN A 184 -0.69 3.26 10.69
C GLN A 184 -1.59 2.34 9.84
N ILE A 185 -1.68 2.60 8.52
CA ILE A 185 -2.48 1.84 7.57
C ILE A 185 -1.52 1.16 6.58
N ASN A 186 -0.69 0.26 7.07
CA ASN A 186 0.28 -0.52 6.28
C ASN A 186 1.18 0.32 5.34
N GLY A 187 1.38 1.61 5.65
CA GLY A 187 2.19 2.51 4.83
C GLY A 187 1.56 2.89 3.49
N ILE A 188 0.25 2.69 3.31
CA ILE A 188 -0.45 3.19 2.11
C ILE A 188 -0.30 4.70 2.00
N GLN A 189 -0.47 5.20 0.80
CA GLN A 189 -0.37 6.61 0.47
C GLN A 189 -1.69 7.07 -0.14
N THR A 190 -2.08 8.32 0.15
CA THR A 190 -3.19 8.99 -0.52
C THR A 190 -2.70 10.21 -1.28
N LEU A 191 -3.20 10.40 -2.50
CA LEU A 191 -2.87 11.52 -3.36
C LEU A 191 -4.12 12.34 -3.63
N TYR A 192 -3.97 13.66 -3.54
CA TYR A 192 -5.02 14.67 -3.72
C TYR A 192 -4.56 15.64 -4.79
N ALA A 193 -5.17 15.62 -5.97
CA ALA A 193 -4.71 16.40 -7.11
C ALA A 193 -5.75 17.41 -7.62
N HIS A 194 -5.31 18.22 -8.59
CA HIS A 194 -6.05 19.29 -9.26
C HIS A 194 -6.46 20.44 -8.35
N ASN A 195 -5.77 20.60 -7.20
CA ASN A 195 -6.06 21.65 -6.23
C ASN A 195 -5.78 23.06 -6.80
N SER A 196 -6.42 24.06 -6.19
CA SER A 196 -6.15 25.48 -6.47
C SER A 196 -5.16 26.11 -5.48
N MET A 197 -5.11 25.58 -4.24
CA MET A 197 -4.23 26.05 -3.18
C MET A 197 -3.82 24.89 -2.27
N LEU A 198 -2.58 24.89 -1.76
CA LEU A 198 -2.04 23.91 -0.83
C LEU A 198 -1.73 24.61 0.51
N PHE A 199 -2.09 23.98 1.63
CA PHE A 199 -1.86 24.50 2.99
C PHE A 199 -0.81 23.73 3.77
N VAL A 200 -0.30 22.63 3.22
CA VAL A 200 0.69 21.77 3.85
C VAL A 200 1.93 21.67 2.98
N LYS A 201 3.07 21.34 3.57
CA LYS A 201 4.35 21.13 2.91
C LYS A 201 4.92 19.76 3.26
N GLN A 202 5.90 19.31 2.48
CA GLN A 202 6.62 18.06 2.74
C GLN A 202 7.17 18.02 4.17
N GLY A 203 6.98 16.87 4.84
CA GLY A 203 7.40 16.62 6.21
C GLY A 203 6.34 16.97 7.26
N ASP A 204 5.28 17.70 6.91
CA ASP A 204 4.21 18.01 7.87
C ASP A 204 3.50 16.73 8.32
N LYS A 205 3.23 16.64 9.62
CA LYS A 205 2.33 15.62 10.18
C LYS A 205 0.90 16.13 10.11
N VAL A 206 0.01 15.33 9.57
CA VAL A 206 -1.41 15.68 9.42
C VAL A 206 -2.31 14.70 10.17
N LYS A 207 -3.43 15.19 10.64
CA LYS A 207 -4.48 14.38 11.29
C LYS A 207 -5.60 14.10 10.29
N LYS A 208 -6.26 12.97 10.46
CA LYS A 208 -7.50 12.61 9.75
C LYS A 208 -8.50 13.77 9.84
N GLY A 209 -9.02 14.23 8.71
CA GLY A 209 -9.90 15.40 8.65
C GLY A 209 -9.20 16.76 8.64
N GLN A 210 -7.87 16.83 8.80
CA GLN A 210 -7.14 18.08 8.70
C GLN A 210 -7.17 18.63 7.27
N VAL A 211 -7.34 19.94 7.13
CA VAL A 211 -7.33 20.63 5.84
C VAL A 211 -5.95 20.54 5.20
N LEU A 212 -5.89 20.05 3.97
CA LEU A 212 -4.69 19.92 3.16
C LEU A 212 -4.61 20.99 2.06
N ALA A 213 -5.76 21.27 1.42
CA ALA A 213 -5.83 22.05 0.19
C ALA A 213 -7.22 22.63 -0.04
N LEU A 214 -7.35 23.44 -1.07
CA LEU A 214 -8.63 23.76 -1.73
C LEU A 214 -8.68 23.08 -3.09
N SER A 215 -9.83 22.51 -3.44
CA SER A 215 -10.08 21.93 -4.75
C SER A 215 -9.94 22.98 -5.86
N GLY A 216 -9.63 22.52 -7.04
CA GLY A 216 -9.40 23.41 -8.17
C GLY A 216 -9.69 22.76 -9.51
N ASN A 217 -9.00 23.30 -10.52
CA ASN A 217 -9.04 22.84 -11.90
C ASN A 217 -7.63 22.98 -12.52
N THR A 218 -6.57 22.65 -11.75
CA THR A 218 -5.19 22.76 -12.20
C THR A 218 -4.69 21.45 -12.78
N GLY A 219 -3.72 21.54 -13.70
CA GLY A 219 -3.19 20.36 -14.39
C GLY A 219 -4.08 19.92 -15.56
N HIS A 220 -4.15 18.62 -15.81
CA HIS A 220 -4.89 18.05 -16.94
C HIS A 220 -6.31 17.69 -16.50
N THR A 221 -7.24 18.60 -16.60
CA THR A 221 -8.63 18.45 -16.15
C THR A 221 -9.62 19.00 -17.17
N THR A 222 -10.88 18.56 -17.10
CA THR A 222 -11.99 19.07 -17.91
C THR A 222 -12.96 19.96 -17.11
N GLY A 223 -12.78 20.06 -15.80
CA GLY A 223 -13.64 20.83 -14.90
C GLY A 223 -13.25 20.69 -13.45
N PRO A 224 -13.79 21.49 -12.52
CA PRO A 224 -13.43 21.45 -11.11
C PRO A 224 -13.75 20.12 -10.46
N HIS A 225 -12.72 19.46 -9.89
CA HIS A 225 -12.83 18.21 -9.15
C HIS A 225 -11.58 17.97 -8.31
N VAL A 226 -11.63 17.00 -7.41
CA VAL A 226 -10.46 16.41 -6.77
C VAL A 226 -10.26 15.03 -7.37
N HIS A 227 -9.07 14.78 -7.89
CA HIS A 227 -8.61 13.45 -8.24
C HIS A 227 -7.96 12.84 -6.99
N PHE A 228 -8.50 11.72 -6.52
CA PHE A 228 -8.06 11.04 -5.30
C PHE A 228 -7.58 9.63 -5.60
N GLU A 229 -6.37 9.30 -5.14
CA GLU A 229 -5.79 7.98 -5.30
C GLU A 229 -5.42 7.36 -3.96
N VAL A 230 -5.45 6.04 -3.90
CA VAL A 230 -4.81 5.22 -2.88
C VAL A 230 -3.69 4.44 -3.53
N ARG A 231 -2.51 4.43 -2.91
CA ARG A 231 -1.31 3.78 -3.44
C ARG A 231 -0.61 2.97 -2.36
N TYR A 232 0.11 1.95 -2.79
CA TYR A 232 1.11 1.25 -1.99
C TYR A 232 2.39 1.14 -2.81
N GLN A 233 3.51 1.67 -2.31
CA GLN A 233 4.81 1.66 -3.01
C GLN A 233 4.72 2.02 -4.51
N ASN A 234 3.97 3.05 -4.87
CA ASN A 234 3.65 3.48 -6.24
C ASN A 234 2.70 2.56 -7.03
N VAL A 235 2.21 1.47 -6.46
CA VAL A 235 1.13 0.67 -7.05
C VAL A 235 -0.21 1.33 -6.74
N VAL A 236 -1.00 1.57 -7.77
CA VAL A 236 -2.34 2.14 -7.63
C VAL A 236 -3.31 1.08 -7.12
N LEU A 237 -4.03 1.41 -6.05
CA LEU A 237 -5.08 0.59 -5.46
C LEU A 237 -6.45 1.21 -5.73
N ASN A 238 -7.52 0.41 -5.69
CA ASN A 238 -8.87 0.96 -5.84
C ASN A 238 -9.29 1.72 -4.58
N PRO A 239 -9.47 3.07 -4.63
CA PRO A 239 -9.82 3.85 -3.45
C PRO A 239 -11.13 3.42 -2.78
N GLU A 240 -12.10 2.91 -3.55
CA GLU A 240 -13.41 2.52 -3.03
C GLU A 240 -13.36 1.31 -2.07
N HIS A 241 -12.26 0.55 -2.06
CA HIS A 241 -12.04 -0.54 -1.09
C HIS A 241 -11.62 -0.02 0.29
N TYR A 242 -11.06 1.19 0.36
CA TYR A 242 -10.54 1.81 1.58
C TYR A 242 -11.47 2.87 2.15
N LEU A 243 -12.44 3.31 1.37
CA LEU A 243 -13.38 4.36 1.72
C LEU A 243 -14.74 3.77 2.11
N PRO A 244 -15.47 4.40 3.03
CA PRO A 244 -16.88 4.03 3.26
C PRO A 244 -17.69 4.24 1.97
N PRO A 245 -18.85 3.58 1.81
CA PRO A 245 -19.72 3.82 0.66
C PRO A 245 -19.96 5.31 0.45
N PHE A 246 -19.89 5.77 -0.81
CA PHE A 246 -20.22 7.15 -1.15
C PHE A 246 -21.72 7.32 -1.07
N LEU A 247 -22.19 7.87 0.03
CA LEU A 247 -23.62 8.11 0.28
C LEU A 247 -24.00 9.47 -0.29
N ALA A 248 -24.68 9.47 -1.43
CA ALA A 248 -25.23 10.70 -2.02
C ALA A 248 -26.41 11.27 -1.23
N ASP A 249 -26.93 10.54 -0.23
CA ASP A 249 -28.16 10.87 0.48
C ASP A 249 -27.92 11.34 1.91
N ARG A 250 -28.65 12.43 2.29
CA ARG A 250 -28.49 13.13 3.56
C ARG A 250 -28.83 12.28 4.80
N ASP A 251 -29.77 11.37 4.66
CA ASP A 251 -30.34 10.64 5.80
C ASP A 251 -29.38 9.57 6.36
N SER A 252 -28.55 9.02 5.51
CA SER A 252 -27.54 8.00 5.89
C SER A 252 -26.36 8.58 6.65
N GLN A 253 -26.00 9.87 6.44
CA GLN A 253 -24.91 10.55 7.16
C GLN A 253 -25.28 10.84 8.61
N VAL A 254 -26.55 11.13 8.89
CA VAL A 254 -27.07 11.40 10.25
C VAL A 254 -27.07 10.11 11.09
N ALA A 255 -27.31 8.96 10.47
CA ALA A 255 -27.27 7.65 11.13
C ALA A 255 -25.84 7.28 11.59
N ILE A 256 -24.86 7.42 10.69
CA ILE A 256 -23.44 7.09 10.99
C ILE A 256 -22.87 8.04 12.05
N ALA A 257 -23.17 9.35 11.97
CA ALA A 257 -22.71 10.33 12.96
C ALA A 257 -23.30 10.06 14.35
N LYS A 258 -24.53 9.52 14.44
CA LYS A 258 -25.16 9.17 15.71
C LYS A 258 -24.56 7.91 16.34
N GLU A 259 -24.16 6.92 15.56
CA GLU A 259 -23.49 5.72 16.06
C GLU A 259 -22.07 6.00 16.58
N THR A 260 -21.35 6.95 15.95
CA THR A 260 -19.97 7.31 16.36
C THR A 260 -19.93 8.16 17.63
N VAL A 261 -21.04 8.81 18.02
CA VAL A 261 -21.15 9.64 19.26
C VAL A 261 -21.61 8.80 20.46
N GLN A 262 -22.07 7.58 20.26
CA GLN A 262 -22.54 6.69 21.34
C GLN A 262 -21.52 5.62 21.76
N GLN A 263 -20.33 5.60 21.22
CA GLN A 263 -19.16 4.83 21.67
C GLN A 263 -18.10 5.75 22.29
#